data_706984a8b2c4c868339aac3019fc0808
#
_entry.id   706984a8b2c4c868339aac3019fc0808
#
_cell.length_a   1.000
_cell.length_b   1.000
_cell.length_c   1.000
_cell.angle_alpha   90.00
_cell.angle_beta   90.00
_cell.angle_gamma   90.00
#
_symmetry.space_group_name_H-M   'P 1'
#
loop_
_entity.id
_entity.type
_entity.pdbx_description
1 polymer ?
#
loop_
_entity_poly.entity_id
_entity_poly.type
_entity_poly.pdbx_seq_one_letter_code
_entity_poly.pdbx_strand_id
1 'polypeptide(L)'
;KLDINVANIKAYDSVTGEDVTAKFDIKVENGVISATSKADLTKSLGDAENTPVIDTTKFAFGRYYKFDIPATVKDTVKGGADIENTAAQIVHQYDPTSKTVKKPNKPTEKRVVNIPVSVEFNFTKRLEGRVLKANEFSFVLKDKDGVVITTVTNDANGNIKFTPVKYTNKE
;
A
#
# COMPACT_ATOMS: atom_id res chain seq x y z
N LYS A 1 12.25 0.21 2.43
CA LYS A 1 11.59 1.20 1.57
C LYS A 1 10.33 1.80 2.19
N LEU A 2 9.63 1.04 3.05
CA LEU A 2 8.44 1.50 3.77
C LEU A 2 8.72 1.58 5.27
N ASP A 3 8.08 2.53 5.93
CA ASP A 3 7.93 2.58 7.37
C ASP A 3 6.52 2.11 7.72
N ILE A 4 6.44 1.12 8.61
CA ILE A 4 5.21 0.47 9.02
C ILE A 4 5.18 0.44 10.54
N ASN A 5 4.13 1.03 11.11
CA ASN A 5 3.87 0.95 12.53
C ASN A 5 2.87 -0.19 12.81
N VAL A 6 3.30 -1.20 13.53
CA VAL A 6 2.48 -2.37 13.87
C VAL A 6 1.17 -1.99 14.58
N ALA A 7 1.19 -0.95 15.41
CA ALA A 7 0.00 -0.48 16.12
C ALA A 7 -1.12 0.04 15.21
N ASN A 8 -0.78 0.41 13.98
CA ASN A 8 -1.74 0.93 12.99
C ASN A 8 -2.29 -0.17 12.08
N ILE A 9 -1.77 -1.40 12.18
CA ILE A 9 -2.27 -2.52 11.37
C ILE A 9 -3.59 -3.00 11.96
N LYS A 10 -4.59 -3.15 11.10
CA LYS A 10 -5.91 -3.61 11.46
C LYS A 10 -6.29 -4.85 10.66
N ALA A 11 -7.02 -5.76 11.30
CA ALA A 11 -7.58 -6.93 10.65
C ALA A 11 -9.11 -6.89 10.77
N TYR A 12 -9.78 -7.16 9.67
CA TYR A 12 -11.24 -7.16 9.58
C TYR A 12 -11.76 -8.49 9.05
N ASP A 13 -12.86 -8.97 9.60
CA ASP A 13 -13.63 -10.04 8.99
C ASP A 13 -14.28 -9.50 7.71
N SER A 14 -13.98 -10.11 6.56
CA SER A 14 -14.44 -9.60 5.27
C SER A 14 -15.95 -9.80 5.03
N VAL A 15 -16.64 -10.57 5.85
CA VAL A 15 -18.08 -10.81 5.75
C VAL A 15 -18.85 -9.86 6.65
N THR A 16 -18.42 -9.72 7.91
CA THR A 16 -19.12 -8.88 8.89
C THR A 16 -18.61 -7.45 8.95
N GLY A 17 -17.38 -7.20 8.49
CA GLY A 17 -16.70 -5.92 8.63
C GLY A 17 -16.19 -5.62 10.04
N GLU A 18 -16.33 -6.58 10.98
CA GLU A 18 -15.86 -6.39 12.36
C GLU A 18 -14.33 -6.28 12.43
N ASP A 19 -13.84 -5.40 13.30
CA ASP A 19 -12.43 -5.35 13.67
C ASP A 19 -12.09 -6.59 14.53
N VAL A 20 -11.31 -7.47 13.96
CA VAL A 20 -10.84 -8.72 14.59
C VAL A 20 -9.34 -8.69 14.89
N THR A 21 -8.72 -7.52 14.89
CA THR A 21 -7.28 -7.33 15.10
C THR A 21 -6.78 -8.06 16.34
N ALA A 22 -7.55 -8.00 17.44
CA ALA A 22 -7.20 -8.66 18.69
C ALA A 22 -7.09 -10.18 18.60
N LYS A 23 -7.65 -10.80 17.54
CA LYS A 23 -7.59 -12.24 17.30
C LYS A 23 -6.32 -12.69 16.57
N PHE A 24 -5.42 -11.74 16.24
CA PHE A 24 -4.15 -12.02 15.57
C PHE A 24 -2.96 -11.53 16.39
N ASP A 25 -1.88 -12.29 16.36
CA ASP A 25 -0.56 -11.82 16.76
C ASP A 25 0.11 -11.23 15.51
N ILE A 26 0.24 -9.89 15.51
CA ILE A 26 0.81 -9.16 14.37
C ILE A 26 2.18 -8.66 14.77
N LYS A 27 3.19 -8.94 13.92
CA LYS A 27 4.57 -8.51 14.09
C LYS A 27 5.12 -7.90 12.81
N VAL A 28 6.03 -6.95 12.98
CA VAL A 28 6.78 -6.33 11.89
C VAL A 28 8.27 -6.48 12.24
N GLU A 29 8.97 -7.34 11.53
CA GLU A 29 10.38 -7.63 11.75
C GLU A 29 11.13 -7.64 10.42
N ASN A 30 12.20 -6.86 10.32
CA ASN A 30 13.06 -6.78 9.12
C ASN A 30 12.28 -6.52 7.80
N GLY A 31 11.20 -5.72 7.87
CA GLY A 31 10.37 -5.43 6.71
C GLY A 31 9.38 -6.55 6.34
N VAL A 32 9.31 -7.60 7.15
CA VAL A 32 8.32 -8.67 7.02
C VAL A 32 7.21 -8.45 8.03
N ILE A 33 5.98 -8.49 7.56
CA ILE A 33 4.79 -8.46 8.41
C ILE A 33 4.27 -9.88 8.53
N SER A 34 4.11 -10.35 9.75
CA SER A 34 3.46 -11.62 10.03
C SER A 34 2.20 -11.39 10.85
N ALA A 35 1.13 -12.04 10.46
CA ALA A 35 -0.12 -12.06 11.22
C ALA A 35 -0.52 -13.52 11.45
N THR A 36 -0.48 -13.94 12.68
CA THR A 36 -0.80 -15.33 13.08
C THR A 36 -2.09 -15.32 13.89
N SER A 37 -3.06 -16.15 13.53
CA SER A 37 -4.28 -16.30 14.30
C SER A 37 -3.98 -16.90 15.67
N LYS A 38 -4.59 -16.34 16.70
CA LYS A 38 -4.52 -16.88 18.06
C LYS A 38 -5.31 -18.18 18.18
N ALA A 39 -5.07 -18.91 19.27
CA ALA A 39 -5.66 -20.23 19.52
C ALA A 39 -7.19 -20.26 19.45
N ASP A 40 -7.85 -19.14 19.79
CA ASP A 40 -9.31 -19.01 19.74
C ASP A 40 -9.90 -18.97 18.33
N LEU A 41 -9.11 -18.57 17.32
CA LEU A 41 -9.49 -18.68 15.91
C LEU A 41 -9.22 -20.08 15.31
N THR A 42 -8.27 -20.80 15.90
CA THR A 42 -7.81 -22.09 15.42
C THR A 42 -8.36 -23.24 16.24
N LYS A 43 -8.88 -22.95 17.42
CA LYS A 43 -9.40 -23.91 18.39
C LYS A 43 -10.83 -24.31 18.05
N SER A 44 -11.03 -24.82 16.89
CA SER A 44 -12.31 -25.37 16.46
C SER A 44 -12.33 -26.89 16.42
N LEU A 45 -11.25 -27.49 16.84
CA LEU A 45 -11.16 -28.93 16.89
C LEU A 45 -11.53 -29.36 18.31
N GLY A 46 -12.67 -29.98 18.45
CA GLY A 46 -13.11 -30.59 19.71
C GLY A 46 -12.08 -31.57 20.23
N ASP A 47 -12.27 -32.02 21.44
CA ASP A 47 -11.37 -32.93 22.13
C ASP A 47 -11.04 -34.12 21.26
N ALA A 48 -9.76 -34.23 21.04
CA ALA A 48 -9.13 -34.94 19.94
C ALA A 48 -9.09 -36.48 20.12
N GLU A 49 -9.91 -37.07 20.94
CA GLU A 49 -9.75 -38.52 21.03
C GLU A 49 -10.37 -39.26 19.88
N ASN A 50 -11.40 -38.77 19.21
CA ASN A 50 -12.02 -39.57 18.16
C ASN A 50 -12.62 -38.87 16.96
N THR A 51 -13.02 -37.63 17.05
CA THR A 51 -13.51 -36.90 15.88
C THR A 51 -13.38 -35.39 16.13
N PRO A 52 -12.61 -34.65 15.35
CA PRO A 52 -12.54 -33.21 15.50
C PRO A 52 -13.92 -32.63 15.19
N VAL A 53 -14.60 -32.13 16.22
CA VAL A 53 -15.82 -31.36 16.07
C VAL A 53 -15.41 -29.91 15.82
N ILE A 54 -15.80 -29.40 14.67
CA ILE A 54 -15.56 -28.01 14.33
C ILE A 54 -16.58 -27.16 15.05
N ASP A 55 -16.14 -26.30 15.96
CA ASP A 55 -17.00 -25.31 16.56
C ASP A 55 -17.32 -24.20 15.57
N THR A 56 -18.40 -24.38 14.83
CA THR A 56 -18.84 -23.41 13.81
C THR A 56 -19.29 -22.08 14.42
N THR A 57 -19.45 -21.97 15.75
CA THR A 57 -19.77 -20.71 16.42
C THR A 57 -18.54 -19.85 16.59
N LYS A 58 -17.36 -20.46 16.65
CA LYS A 58 -16.07 -19.75 16.83
C LYS A 58 -15.28 -19.65 15.56
N PHE A 59 -15.51 -20.54 14.62
CA PHE A 59 -14.79 -20.63 13.36
C PHE A 59 -15.75 -20.50 12.18
N ALA A 60 -15.62 -19.46 11.43
CA ALA A 60 -16.40 -19.26 10.21
C ALA A 60 -15.63 -19.79 9.01
N PHE A 61 -16.04 -20.92 8.49
CA PHE A 61 -15.53 -21.44 7.23
C PHE A 61 -15.79 -20.49 6.07
N GLY A 62 -14.84 -20.43 5.14
CA GLY A 62 -14.97 -19.64 3.93
C GLY A 62 -14.89 -18.13 4.17
N ARG A 63 -14.51 -17.68 5.36
CA ARG A 63 -14.25 -16.27 5.62
C ARG A 63 -12.83 -15.90 5.26
N TYR A 64 -12.71 -14.72 4.69
CA TYR A 64 -11.43 -14.07 4.43
C TYR A 64 -11.24 -12.95 5.44
N TYR A 65 -10.01 -12.71 5.81
CA TYR A 65 -9.65 -11.59 6.67
C TYR A 65 -8.89 -10.56 5.85
N LYS A 66 -9.33 -9.31 5.94
CA LYS A 66 -8.68 -8.19 5.30
C LYS A 66 -7.74 -7.53 6.29
N PHE A 67 -6.48 -7.36 5.90
CA PHE A 67 -5.51 -6.61 6.69
C PHE A 67 -5.28 -5.24 6.05
N ASP A 68 -5.56 -4.19 6.80
CA ASP A 68 -5.21 -2.83 6.43
C ASP A 68 -3.85 -2.50 7.07
N ILE A 69 -2.87 -2.22 6.22
CA ILE A 69 -1.48 -2.03 6.60
C ILE A 69 -1.05 -0.63 6.14
N PRO A 70 -1.29 0.41 6.95
CA PRO A 70 -0.80 1.75 6.64
C PRO A 70 0.73 1.78 6.61
N ALA A 71 1.27 2.32 5.54
CA ALA A 71 2.71 2.41 5.33
C ALA A 71 3.09 3.76 4.76
N THR A 72 4.21 4.31 5.19
CA THR A 72 4.79 5.53 4.65
C THR A 72 6.04 5.19 3.85
N VAL A 73 6.18 5.78 2.68
CA VAL A 73 7.41 5.64 1.89
C VAL A 73 8.53 6.42 2.57
N LYS A 74 9.67 5.76 2.81
CA LYS A 74 10.85 6.42 3.41
C LYS A 74 11.38 7.52 2.51
N ASP A 75 11.84 8.62 3.09
CA ASP A 75 12.44 9.74 2.36
C ASP A 75 13.67 9.35 1.52
N THR A 76 14.31 8.23 1.89
CA THR A 76 15.43 7.67 1.14
C THR A 76 15.05 6.98 -0.17
N VAL A 77 13.76 6.78 -0.43
CA VAL A 77 13.28 6.15 -1.65
C VAL A 77 13.14 7.20 -2.74
N LYS A 78 13.93 7.05 -3.79
CA LYS A 78 13.89 7.97 -4.93
C LYS A 78 12.61 7.76 -5.76
N GLY A 79 12.10 8.86 -6.36
CA GLY A 79 11.05 8.78 -7.36
C GLY A 79 11.43 7.85 -8.51
N GLY A 80 10.47 7.16 -9.10
CA GLY A 80 10.67 6.12 -10.11
C GLY A 80 11.11 4.76 -9.56
N ALA A 81 11.28 4.61 -8.24
CA ALA A 81 11.59 3.32 -7.64
C ALA A 81 10.35 2.43 -7.52
N ASP A 82 10.53 1.13 -7.70
CA ASP A 82 9.50 0.15 -7.46
C ASP A 82 9.52 -0.31 -6.00
N ILE A 83 8.35 -0.39 -5.39
CA ILE A 83 8.13 -1.05 -4.11
C ILE A 83 7.41 -2.37 -4.38
N GLU A 84 8.14 -3.44 -4.22
CA GLU A 84 7.58 -4.79 -4.35
C GLU A 84 7.00 -5.23 -3.01
N ASN A 85 5.80 -5.77 -3.05
CA ASN A 85 5.17 -6.43 -1.92
C ASN A 85 4.81 -7.86 -2.32
N THR A 86 5.11 -8.79 -1.43
CA THR A 86 4.84 -10.21 -1.63
C THR A 86 4.05 -10.71 -0.44
N ALA A 87 2.92 -11.35 -0.70
CA ALA A 87 2.08 -11.93 0.35
C ALA A 87 2.03 -13.45 0.20
N ALA A 88 2.18 -14.14 1.31
CA ALA A 88 2.04 -15.59 1.39
C ALA A 88 1.07 -15.95 2.51
N GLN A 89 0.28 -16.99 2.31
CA GLN A 89 -0.60 -17.53 3.32
C GLN A 89 -0.15 -18.94 3.69
N ILE A 90 -0.01 -19.20 4.98
CA ILE A 90 0.22 -20.53 5.52
C ILE A 90 -1.04 -20.95 6.26
N VAL A 91 -1.66 -22.04 5.84
CA VAL A 91 -2.85 -22.62 6.49
C VAL A 91 -2.44 -23.88 7.20
N HIS A 92 -2.77 -23.96 8.49
CA HIS A 92 -2.57 -25.18 9.25
C HIS A 92 -3.83 -26.03 9.09
N GLN A 93 -3.69 -27.18 8.44
CA GLN A 93 -4.78 -28.13 8.27
C GLN A 93 -4.55 -29.32 9.17
N TYR A 94 -5.56 -29.68 9.95
CA TYR A 94 -5.54 -30.92 10.71
C TYR A 94 -5.83 -32.11 9.79
N ASP A 95 -4.98 -33.13 9.87
CA ASP A 95 -5.20 -34.40 9.22
C ASP A 95 -5.72 -35.41 10.24
N PRO A 96 -7.00 -35.79 10.18
CA PRO A 96 -7.60 -36.72 11.16
C PRO A 96 -6.99 -38.09 11.11
N THR A 97 -6.44 -38.51 9.97
CA THR A 97 -5.84 -39.84 9.81
C THR A 97 -4.49 -39.92 10.53
N SER A 98 -3.63 -38.95 10.32
CA SER A 98 -2.30 -38.92 10.95
C SER A 98 -2.30 -38.22 12.32
N LYS A 99 -3.42 -37.61 12.73
CA LYS A 99 -3.56 -36.76 13.92
C LYS A 99 -2.50 -35.64 14.00
N THR A 100 -2.09 -35.14 12.84
CA THR A 100 -1.05 -34.11 12.73
C THR A 100 -1.58 -32.86 12.00
N VAL A 101 -0.91 -31.73 12.22
CA VAL A 101 -1.19 -30.50 11.51
C VAL A 101 -0.28 -30.39 10.29
N LYS A 102 -0.85 -30.37 9.11
CA LYS A 102 -0.14 -30.11 7.86
C LYS A 102 -0.10 -28.61 7.60
N LYS A 103 0.99 -28.14 7.03
CA LYS A 103 1.18 -26.76 6.61
C LYS A 103 1.34 -26.70 5.09
N PRO A 104 0.25 -26.75 4.32
CA PRO A 104 0.37 -26.64 2.87
C PRO A 104 0.86 -25.24 2.50
N ASN A 105 1.82 -25.19 1.59
CA ASN A 105 2.23 -23.94 0.98
C ASN A 105 1.11 -23.39 0.12
N LYS A 106 0.75 -22.14 0.34
CA LYS A 106 -0.15 -21.38 -0.52
C LYS A 106 0.67 -20.57 -1.53
N PRO A 107 0.16 -20.35 -2.74
CA PRO A 107 0.85 -19.52 -3.71
C PRO A 107 1.09 -18.13 -3.14
N THR A 108 2.21 -17.57 -3.52
CA THR A 108 2.62 -16.23 -3.16
C THR A 108 2.15 -15.26 -4.24
N GLU A 109 1.48 -14.21 -3.85
CA GLU A 109 1.16 -13.10 -4.75
C GLU A 109 2.19 -11.98 -4.61
N LYS A 110 2.66 -11.50 -5.76
CA LYS A 110 3.54 -10.34 -5.85
C LYS A 110 2.78 -9.15 -6.40
N ARG A 111 2.89 -8.02 -5.72
CA ARG A 111 2.37 -6.73 -6.18
C ARG A 111 3.50 -5.72 -6.21
N VAL A 112 3.46 -4.86 -7.19
CA VAL A 112 4.45 -3.79 -7.38
C VAL A 112 3.73 -2.46 -7.36
N VAL A 113 4.23 -1.53 -6.55
CA VAL A 113 3.77 -0.15 -6.53
C VAL A 113 4.90 0.75 -7.03
N ASN A 114 4.62 1.51 -8.06
CA ASN A 114 5.56 2.48 -8.60
C ASN A 114 5.46 3.79 -7.83
N ILE A 115 6.58 4.32 -7.41
CA ILE A 115 6.66 5.63 -6.78
C ILE A 115 6.68 6.69 -7.89
N PRO A 116 5.71 7.61 -7.94
CA PRO A 116 5.69 8.63 -8.96
C PRO A 116 6.89 9.58 -8.83
N VAL A 117 7.43 10.01 -9.96
CA VAL A 117 8.39 11.12 -10.03
C VAL A 117 7.61 12.40 -10.12
N SER A 118 7.89 13.36 -9.25
CA SER A 118 7.35 14.71 -9.33
C SER A 118 8.43 15.66 -9.86
N VAL A 119 8.14 16.35 -10.94
CA VAL A 119 9.04 17.34 -11.52
C VAL A 119 8.39 18.72 -11.42
N GLU A 120 9.14 19.65 -10.86
CA GLU A 120 8.73 21.03 -10.74
C GLU A 120 9.44 21.89 -11.78
N PHE A 121 8.68 22.76 -12.45
CA PHE A 121 9.19 23.71 -13.41
C PHE A 121 8.93 25.12 -12.90
N ASN A 122 10.00 25.81 -12.47
CA ASN A 122 9.95 27.18 -11.98
C ASN A 122 10.91 28.04 -12.79
N PHE A 123 10.41 29.15 -13.33
CA PHE A 123 11.17 30.07 -14.17
C PHE A 123 10.94 31.51 -13.73
N THR A 124 11.79 32.41 -14.21
CA THR A 124 11.62 33.84 -14.00
C THR A 124 11.64 34.58 -15.35
N LYS A 125 10.61 35.35 -15.62
CA LYS A 125 10.53 36.27 -16.76
C LYS A 125 11.09 37.63 -16.34
N ARG A 126 12.00 38.14 -17.11
CA ARG A 126 12.48 39.53 -17.00
C ARG A 126 12.01 40.32 -18.21
N LEU A 127 11.68 41.58 -17.98
CA LEU A 127 11.31 42.53 -19.01
C LEU A 127 12.22 43.76 -18.87
N GLU A 128 12.82 44.19 -19.95
CA GLU A 128 13.64 45.38 -20.00
C GLU A 128 12.82 46.56 -20.54
N GLY A 129 13.15 47.76 -20.11
CA GLY A 129 12.54 49.01 -20.57
C GLY A 129 11.28 49.46 -19.85
N ARG A 130 10.58 48.58 -19.14
CA ARG A 130 9.42 48.92 -18.31
C ARG A 130 9.16 47.89 -17.22
N VAL A 131 8.30 48.23 -16.28
CA VAL A 131 7.86 47.32 -15.21
C VAL A 131 6.97 46.21 -15.81
N LEU A 132 7.26 44.97 -15.43
CA LEU A 132 6.45 43.81 -15.74
C LEU A 132 5.15 43.83 -14.95
N LYS A 133 4.04 43.49 -15.58
CA LYS A 133 2.74 43.34 -14.91
C LYS A 133 2.42 41.86 -14.71
N ALA A 134 1.65 41.56 -13.66
CA ALA A 134 1.13 40.22 -13.48
C ALA A 134 0.20 39.81 -14.63
N ASN A 135 0.23 38.52 -15.01
CA ASN A 135 -0.58 37.94 -16.06
C ASN A 135 -0.35 38.52 -17.47
N GLU A 136 0.80 39.15 -17.68
CA GLU A 136 1.13 39.78 -18.96
C GLU A 136 1.58 38.78 -20.04
N PHE A 137 2.24 37.73 -19.62
CA PHE A 137 2.75 36.70 -20.51
C PHE A 137 2.23 35.32 -20.10
N SER A 138 1.84 34.51 -21.09
CA SER A 138 1.43 33.12 -20.89
C SER A 138 2.55 32.18 -21.28
N PHE A 139 2.71 31.11 -20.50
CA PHE A 139 3.73 30.08 -20.69
C PHE A 139 3.05 28.72 -20.74
N VAL A 140 3.39 27.94 -21.74
CA VAL A 140 2.77 26.64 -22.02
C VAL A 140 3.80 25.55 -21.81
N LEU A 141 3.49 24.61 -20.94
CA LEU A 141 4.25 23.37 -20.81
C LEU A 141 3.62 22.33 -21.73
N LYS A 142 4.44 21.71 -22.57
CA LYS A 142 4.02 20.66 -23.52
C LYS A 142 4.81 19.38 -23.25
N ASP A 143 4.22 18.24 -23.59
CA ASP A 143 4.94 16.97 -23.66
C ASP A 143 5.83 16.87 -24.92
N LYS A 144 6.49 15.72 -25.07
CA LYS A 144 7.36 15.42 -26.22
C LYS A 144 6.62 15.41 -27.57
N ASP A 145 5.33 15.17 -27.56
CA ASP A 145 4.46 15.09 -28.74
C ASP A 145 3.79 16.45 -29.06
N GLY A 146 4.11 17.48 -28.27
CA GLY A 146 3.58 18.83 -28.44
C GLY A 146 2.21 19.05 -27.80
N VAL A 147 1.67 18.08 -27.07
CA VAL A 147 0.40 18.22 -26.37
C VAL A 147 0.55 19.12 -25.15
N VAL A 148 -0.39 20.05 -24.97
CA VAL A 148 -0.36 21.00 -23.84
C VAL A 148 -0.69 20.26 -22.52
N ILE A 149 0.27 20.28 -21.60
CA ILE A 149 0.07 19.76 -20.23
C ILE A 149 -0.61 20.83 -19.38
N THR A 150 -0.10 22.07 -19.41
CA THR A 150 -0.66 23.17 -18.63
C THR A 150 -0.19 24.52 -19.18
N THR A 151 -0.94 25.56 -18.86
CA THR A 151 -0.61 26.95 -19.18
C THR A 151 -0.66 27.77 -17.89
N VAL A 152 0.35 28.61 -17.68
CA VAL A 152 0.45 29.50 -16.52
C VAL A 152 0.87 30.90 -16.97
N THR A 153 0.68 31.88 -16.13
CA THR A 153 1.11 33.25 -16.39
C THR A 153 2.17 33.69 -15.37
N ASN A 154 2.88 34.77 -15.66
CA ASN A 154 3.81 35.37 -14.71
C ASN A 154 3.08 36.17 -13.60
N ASP A 155 3.66 36.17 -12.41
CA ASP A 155 3.31 37.18 -11.38
C ASP A 155 3.97 38.55 -11.68
N ALA A 156 3.69 39.53 -10.82
CA ALA A 156 4.26 40.90 -10.96
C ALA A 156 5.79 40.92 -10.78
N ASN A 157 6.38 39.92 -10.14
CA ASN A 157 7.82 39.78 -9.94
C ASN A 157 8.49 38.98 -11.06
N GLY A 158 7.70 38.49 -12.01
CA GLY A 158 8.15 37.65 -13.12
C GLY A 158 8.25 36.16 -12.82
N ASN A 159 7.79 35.71 -11.65
CA ASN A 159 7.83 34.28 -11.36
C ASN A 159 6.76 33.54 -12.17
N ILE A 160 7.17 32.39 -12.70
CA ILE A 160 6.36 31.46 -13.48
C ILE A 160 6.45 30.13 -12.76
N LYS A 161 5.35 29.68 -12.16
CA LYS A 161 5.28 28.42 -11.41
C LYS A 161 4.28 27.48 -12.06
N PHE A 162 4.77 26.36 -12.56
CA PHE A 162 3.93 25.29 -13.06
C PHE A 162 3.51 24.37 -11.92
N THR A 163 2.30 23.82 -12.01
CA THR A 163 1.91 22.72 -11.13
C THR A 163 2.86 21.54 -11.36
N PRO A 164 3.39 20.91 -10.30
CA PRO A 164 4.29 19.77 -10.46
C PRO A 164 3.68 18.66 -11.32
N VAL A 165 4.43 18.19 -12.30
CA VAL A 165 4.02 17.09 -13.18
C VAL A 165 4.45 15.78 -12.53
N LYS A 166 3.50 14.86 -12.36
CA LYS A 166 3.75 13.52 -11.80
C LYS A 166 3.79 12.49 -12.89
N TYR A 167 4.87 11.73 -12.93
CA TYR A 167 5.05 10.59 -13.82
C TYR A 167 4.97 9.30 -13.00
N THR A 168 4.08 8.40 -13.38
CA THR A 168 3.85 7.12 -12.69
C THR A 168 4.56 5.95 -13.38
N ASN A 169 4.96 6.10 -14.62
CA ASN A 169 5.65 5.09 -15.40
C ASN A 169 7.10 5.51 -15.67
N LYS A 170 7.98 4.55 -15.72
CA LYS A 170 9.32 4.73 -16.28
C LYS A 170 9.17 4.73 -17.81
N GLU A 171 9.27 5.89 -18.40
CA GLU A 171 9.49 6.01 -19.85
C GLU A 171 10.98 6.06 -20.14
#